data_652e3f8d683e32ef223a1e78eb9591ba
#
_entry.id   652e3f8d683e32ef223a1e78eb9591ba
#
_cell.length_a   1.000
_cell.length_b   1.000
_cell.length_c   1.000
_cell.angle_alpha   90.00
_cell.angle_beta   90.00
_cell.angle_gamma   90.00
#
_symmetry.space_group_name_H-M   'P 1'
#
loop_
_entity.id
_entity.type
_entity.pdbx_description
1 polymer ?
#
loop_
_entity_poly.entity_id
_entity_poly.type
_entity_poly.pdbx_seq_one_letter_code
_entity_poly.pdbx_strand_id
1 'polypeptide(L)'
;MSTPRTAPQTTGPRSGTARRTSTGTSTGTSTGTSTGTSTARAVVARWPAALGLGVAVLLLAIGVADRTTLAIGVSAAALCYVAAAALGRPWVAWVSILGASLVVVASEVAGIPWWAGIGLTALVLLGIGVARGAARPTLPQAAALLGYGSLAVVALAVDPGVGLVVAGLTLAGHAAWDVVHHRRGEVVPRPMAEACLHFDVVLGLGCLALAALH
;
A
#
# COMPACT_ATOMS: atom_id res chain seq x y z
N MET A 1 4.65 58.10 22.28
CA MET A 1 3.36 58.81 22.39
C MET A 1 2.69 58.74 21.02
N SER A 2 1.75 57.83 20.81
CA SER A 2 0.74 57.86 19.74
C SER A 2 -0.32 56.81 20.05
N THR A 3 -1.52 57.25 20.22
CA THR A 3 -2.73 56.61 20.71
C THR A 3 -3.36 55.61 19.75
N PRO A 4 -4.10 54.60 20.22
CA PRO A 4 -4.81 53.64 19.39
C PRO A 4 -6.16 54.19 18.91
N ARG A 5 -6.50 53.91 17.65
CA ARG A 5 -7.74 54.27 16.98
C ARG A 5 -8.75 53.13 17.10
N THR A 6 -9.79 53.37 17.86
CA THR A 6 -11.02 52.57 17.99
C THR A 6 -11.87 52.70 16.72
N ALA A 7 -12.32 51.60 16.12
CA ALA A 7 -13.32 51.57 15.05
C ALA A 7 -14.71 51.17 15.61
N PRO A 8 -15.82 51.73 15.06
CA PRO A 8 -17.14 51.58 15.64
C PRO A 8 -17.87 50.29 15.22
N GLN A 9 -18.64 49.78 16.17
CA GLN A 9 -19.59 48.67 15.96
C GLN A 9 -20.84 49.20 15.24
N THR A 10 -21.23 48.54 14.15
CA THR A 10 -22.52 48.71 13.53
C THR A 10 -23.45 47.58 13.92
N THR A 11 -24.43 47.90 14.71
CA THR A 11 -25.62 47.08 15.01
C THR A 11 -26.59 47.15 13.85
N GLY A 12 -26.87 46.01 13.21
CA GLY A 12 -27.93 45.83 12.20
C GLY A 12 -29.10 45.01 12.78
N PRO A 13 -30.33 45.24 12.34
CA PRO A 13 -31.54 44.81 13.05
C PRO A 13 -31.98 43.39 12.74
N ARG A 14 -32.56 42.78 13.77
CA ARG A 14 -33.31 41.52 13.72
C ARG A 14 -34.67 41.75 13.02
N SER A 15 -34.96 40.94 12.03
CA SER A 15 -36.32 40.64 11.58
C SER A 15 -36.33 39.15 11.23
N GLY A 16 -37.16 38.28 11.70
CA GLY A 16 -38.57 38.32 11.82
C GLY A 16 -39.08 36.98 11.30
N THR A 17 -39.54 36.19 12.17
CA THR A 17 -40.29 34.95 12.15
C THR A 17 -41.14 34.73 10.89
N ALA A 18 -40.97 33.57 10.21
CA ALA A 18 -42.06 32.96 9.49
C ALA A 18 -41.99 31.41 9.65
N ARG A 19 -42.74 30.94 10.61
CA ARG A 19 -43.09 29.53 10.81
C ARG A 19 -44.06 29.11 9.70
N ARG A 20 -43.64 28.26 8.76
CA ARG A 20 -44.55 27.57 7.83
C ARG A 20 -44.65 26.11 8.23
N THR A 21 -45.72 25.82 8.99
CA THR A 21 -46.27 24.47 9.18
C THR A 21 -46.93 24.02 7.85
N SER A 22 -46.33 23.07 7.18
CA SER A 22 -47.00 22.28 6.14
C SER A 22 -47.04 20.83 6.58
N THR A 23 -48.17 20.45 7.13
CA THR A 23 -48.63 19.07 7.33
C THR A 23 -48.89 18.50 5.94
N GLY A 24 -48.00 17.68 5.45
CA GLY A 24 -48.14 16.91 4.23
C GLY A 24 -47.94 15.42 4.57
N THR A 25 -49.01 14.73 4.96
CA THR A 25 -49.11 13.29 5.06
C THR A 25 -49.06 12.73 3.64
N SER A 26 -47.90 12.22 3.19
CA SER A 26 -47.83 11.36 2.01
C SER A 26 -47.37 9.98 2.43
N THR A 27 -48.35 9.09 2.64
CA THR A 27 -48.17 7.65 2.75
C THR A 27 -47.80 7.10 1.37
N GLY A 28 -46.51 7.13 1.05
CA GLY A 28 -45.93 6.51 -0.13
C GLY A 28 -45.27 5.21 0.29
N THR A 29 -45.95 4.09 0.27
CA THR A 29 -45.38 2.74 0.37
C THR A 29 -44.59 2.44 -0.89
N SER A 30 -43.31 2.81 -0.90
CA SER A 30 -42.38 2.36 -1.95
C SER A 30 -41.64 1.11 -1.43
N THR A 31 -42.25 -0.05 -1.62
CA THR A 31 -41.55 -1.36 -1.61
C THR A 31 -40.65 -1.42 -2.84
N GLY A 32 -39.53 -0.70 -2.82
CA GLY A 32 -38.52 -0.77 -3.85
C GLY A 32 -37.46 -1.80 -3.43
N THR A 33 -37.45 -2.94 -4.08
CA THR A 33 -36.46 -4.02 -4.04
C THR A 33 -35.07 -3.48 -4.41
N SER A 34 -34.29 -3.00 -3.41
CA SER A 34 -32.93 -2.45 -3.63
C SER A 34 -31.82 -3.38 -3.15
N THR A 35 -32.12 -4.70 -2.99
CA THR A 35 -31.13 -5.67 -2.48
C THR A 35 -30.02 -6.01 -3.48
N GLY A 36 -30.23 -5.91 -4.78
CA GLY A 36 -29.25 -6.28 -5.80
C GLY A 36 -28.11 -5.28 -6.00
N THR A 37 -28.36 -3.98 -5.83
CA THR A 37 -27.35 -2.93 -6.07
C THR A 37 -26.35 -2.76 -4.92
N SER A 38 -26.72 -3.12 -3.69
CA SER A 38 -25.84 -3.02 -2.53
C SER A 38 -24.78 -4.13 -2.54
N THR A 39 -25.14 -5.34 -2.92
CA THR A 39 -24.24 -6.50 -2.99
C THR A 39 -23.21 -6.33 -4.11
N ALA A 40 -23.63 -5.88 -5.30
CA ALA A 40 -22.71 -5.62 -6.41
C ALA A 40 -21.70 -4.52 -6.07
N ARG A 41 -22.12 -3.44 -5.41
CA ARG A 41 -21.23 -2.38 -4.94
C ARG A 41 -20.25 -2.87 -3.87
N ALA A 42 -20.70 -3.72 -2.95
CA ALA A 42 -19.84 -4.32 -1.92
C ALA A 42 -18.78 -5.25 -2.53
N VAL A 43 -19.15 -6.04 -3.54
CA VAL A 43 -18.22 -6.91 -4.27
C VAL A 43 -17.20 -6.06 -5.06
N VAL A 44 -17.66 -5.04 -5.79
CA VAL A 44 -16.78 -4.12 -6.51
C VAL A 44 -15.85 -3.36 -5.55
N ALA A 45 -16.29 -3.01 -4.34
CA ALA A 45 -15.44 -2.35 -3.34
C ALA A 45 -14.32 -3.26 -2.79
N ARG A 46 -14.43 -4.59 -2.93
CA ARG A 46 -13.44 -5.57 -2.44
C ARG A 46 -12.42 -6.00 -3.49
N TRP A 47 -12.40 -5.37 -4.68
CA TRP A 47 -11.46 -5.74 -5.74
C TRP A 47 -9.98 -5.74 -5.32
N PRO A 48 -9.49 -4.82 -4.41
CA PRO A 48 -8.08 -4.84 -4.06
C PRO A 48 -7.72 -6.11 -3.27
N ALA A 49 -8.55 -6.47 -2.28
CA ALA A 49 -8.39 -7.70 -1.52
C ALA A 49 -8.44 -8.94 -2.43
N ALA A 50 -9.40 -8.98 -3.36
CA ALA A 50 -9.53 -10.07 -4.33
C ALA A 50 -8.31 -10.19 -5.26
N LEU A 51 -7.74 -9.05 -5.69
CA LEU A 51 -6.54 -9.01 -6.49
C LEU A 51 -5.34 -9.60 -5.73
N GLY A 52 -5.06 -9.11 -4.52
CA GLY A 52 -3.94 -9.59 -3.70
C GLY A 52 -4.06 -11.06 -3.36
N LEU A 53 -5.24 -11.47 -2.89
CA LEU A 53 -5.55 -12.87 -2.59
C LEU A 53 -5.41 -13.78 -3.83
N GLY A 54 -5.98 -13.36 -4.96
CA GLY A 54 -5.98 -14.14 -6.20
C GLY A 54 -4.57 -14.37 -6.73
N VAL A 55 -3.71 -13.34 -6.71
CA VAL A 55 -2.31 -13.47 -7.14
C VAL A 55 -1.53 -14.38 -6.18
N ALA A 56 -1.70 -14.23 -4.86
CA ALA A 56 -1.03 -15.08 -3.88
C ALA A 56 -1.42 -16.57 -4.03
N VAL A 57 -2.73 -16.85 -4.14
CA VAL A 57 -3.24 -18.22 -4.35
C VAL A 57 -2.74 -18.79 -5.68
N LEU A 58 -2.71 -17.99 -6.74
CA LEU A 58 -2.19 -18.42 -8.03
C LEU A 58 -0.72 -18.84 -7.93
N LEU A 59 0.14 -18.03 -7.31
CA LEU A 59 1.57 -18.34 -7.15
C LEU A 59 1.79 -19.63 -6.33
N LEU A 60 1.01 -19.82 -5.28
CA LEU A 60 1.02 -21.07 -4.49
C LEU A 60 0.56 -22.27 -5.33
N ALA A 61 -0.53 -22.12 -6.08
CA ALA A 61 -1.13 -23.20 -6.85
C ALA A 61 -0.26 -23.68 -8.01
N ILE A 62 0.46 -22.76 -8.68
CA ILE A 62 1.39 -23.13 -9.79
C ILE A 62 2.78 -23.54 -9.30
N GLY A 63 3.02 -23.51 -7.96
CA GLY A 63 4.25 -24.03 -7.36
C GLY A 63 5.49 -23.15 -7.56
N VAL A 64 5.33 -21.84 -7.87
CA VAL A 64 6.45 -20.90 -8.03
C VAL A 64 6.73 -20.09 -6.76
N ALA A 65 6.01 -20.38 -5.67
CA ALA A 65 6.16 -19.70 -4.39
C ALA A 65 7.34 -20.31 -3.62
N ASP A 66 8.54 -19.88 -3.97
CA ASP A 66 9.80 -20.23 -3.31
C ASP A 66 10.42 -19.03 -2.58
N ARG A 67 11.52 -19.25 -1.86
CA ARG A 67 12.23 -18.20 -1.11
C ARG A 67 12.67 -17.03 -1.99
N THR A 68 13.03 -17.28 -3.26
CA THR A 68 13.47 -16.24 -4.19
C THR A 68 12.31 -15.37 -4.63
N THR A 69 11.19 -16.00 -4.99
CA THR A 69 9.95 -15.30 -5.34
C THR A 69 9.45 -14.41 -4.21
N LEU A 70 9.49 -14.91 -2.96
CA LEU A 70 9.09 -14.11 -1.80
C LEU A 70 10.05 -12.96 -1.54
N ALA A 71 11.36 -13.21 -1.65
CA ALA A 71 12.39 -12.19 -1.46
C ALA A 71 12.27 -11.06 -2.50
N ILE A 72 12.04 -11.41 -3.77
CA ILE A 72 11.77 -10.43 -4.83
C ILE A 72 10.46 -9.68 -4.53
N GLY A 73 9.41 -10.39 -4.16
CA GLY A 73 8.08 -9.82 -3.87
C GLY A 73 8.14 -8.73 -2.80
N VAL A 74 8.70 -9.04 -1.63
CA VAL A 74 8.80 -8.08 -0.53
C VAL A 74 9.72 -6.90 -0.87
N SER A 75 10.82 -7.14 -1.57
CA SER A 75 11.75 -6.07 -1.96
C SER A 75 11.13 -5.13 -3.00
N ALA A 76 10.43 -5.70 -3.99
CA ALA A 76 9.69 -4.93 -4.99
C ALA A 76 8.54 -4.13 -4.36
N ALA A 77 7.77 -4.74 -3.45
CA ALA A 77 6.70 -4.05 -2.72
C ALA A 77 7.27 -2.85 -1.95
N ALA A 78 8.31 -3.05 -1.14
CA ALA A 78 8.94 -1.97 -0.39
C ALA A 78 9.53 -0.87 -1.32
N LEU A 79 10.09 -1.22 -2.49
CA LEU A 79 10.56 -0.25 -3.47
C LEU A 79 9.43 0.62 -4.02
N CYS A 80 8.24 0.05 -4.22
CA CYS A 80 7.06 0.82 -4.66
C CYS A 80 6.69 1.94 -3.66
N TYR A 81 6.83 1.67 -2.37
CA TYR A 81 6.61 2.67 -1.32
C TYR A 81 7.69 3.78 -1.37
N VAL A 82 8.97 3.42 -1.57
CA VAL A 82 10.04 4.40 -1.75
C VAL A 82 9.77 5.30 -2.95
N ALA A 83 9.37 4.72 -4.08
CA ALA A 83 9.10 5.47 -5.31
C ALA A 83 7.93 6.45 -5.14
N ALA A 84 6.82 6.00 -4.56
CA ALA A 84 5.66 6.85 -4.31
C ALA A 84 5.98 8.01 -3.35
N ALA A 85 6.74 7.74 -2.28
CA ALA A 85 7.18 8.75 -1.32
C ALA A 85 8.13 9.77 -1.94
N ALA A 86 9.16 9.30 -2.66
CA ALA A 86 10.17 10.15 -3.29
C ALA A 86 9.58 11.09 -4.34
N LEU A 87 8.60 10.62 -5.10
CA LEU A 87 7.94 11.40 -6.14
C LEU A 87 6.73 12.19 -5.62
N GLY A 88 6.30 11.95 -4.37
CA GLY A 88 5.15 12.62 -3.75
C GLY A 88 3.82 12.35 -4.48
N ARG A 89 3.69 11.18 -5.11
CA ARG A 89 2.53 10.80 -5.92
C ARG A 89 2.08 9.38 -5.60
N PRO A 90 1.03 9.17 -4.84
CA PRO A 90 0.59 7.84 -4.41
C PRO A 90 0.32 6.85 -5.56
N TRP A 91 -0.23 7.32 -6.69
CA TRP A 91 -0.51 6.46 -7.85
C TRP A 91 0.75 5.84 -8.48
N VAL A 92 1.94 6.48 -8.27
CA VAL A 92 3.23 5.96 -8.73
C VAL A 92 3.49 4.57 -8.19
N ALA A 93 3.00 4.25 -7.00
CA ALA A 93 3.15 2.93 -6.42
C ALA A 93 2.64 1.80 -7.34
N TRP A 94 1.50 2.00 -8.03
CA TRP A 94 0.99 1.03 -9.00
C TRP A 94 1.91 0.84 -10.21
N VAL A 95 2.42 1.93 -10.77
CA VAL A 95 3.35 1.87 -11.91
C VAL A 95 4.70 1.30 -11.50
N SER A 96 5.09 1.52 -10.24
CA SER A 96 6.35 1.00 -9.69
C SER A 96 6.37 -0.53 -9.58
N ILE A 97 5.23 -1.20 -9.58
CA ILE A 97 5.18 -2.68 -9.68
C ILE A 97 5.85 -3.12 -10.99
N LEU A 98 5.44 -2.51 -12.12
CA LEU A 98 6.08 -2.79 -13.42
C LEU A 98 7.54 -2.33 -13.43
N GLY A 99 7.82 -1.14 -12.87
CA GLY A 99 9.19 -0.63 -12.77
C GLY A 99 10.11 -1.55 -11.99
N ALA A 100 9.70 -2.03 -10.83
CA ALA A 100 10.47 -2.98 -10.01
C ALA A 100 10.67 -4.31 -10.73
N SER A 101 9.63 -4.82 -11.41
CA SER A 101 9.74 -6.04 -12.23
C SER A 101 10.77 -5.87 -13.35
N LEU A 102 10.77 -4.73 -14.03
CA LEU A 102 11.75 -4.42 -15.08
C LEU A 102 13.16 -4.31 -14.51
N VAL A 103 13.34 -3.72 -13.32
CA VAL A 103 14.65 -3.64 -12.63
C VAL A 103 15.17 -5.04 -12.33
N VAL A 104 14.31 -5.93 -11.82
CA VAL A 104 14.69 -7.33 -11.55
C VAL A 104 15.13 -8.03 -12.85
N VAL A 105 14.30 -7.99 -13.89
CA VAL A 105 14.60 -8.63 -15.18
C VAL A 105 15.87 -8.04 -15.82
N ALA A 106 16.01 -6.71 -15.82
CA ALA A 106 17.19 -6.07 -16.38
C ALA A 106 18.47 -6.42 -15.61
N SER A 107 18.39 -6.56 -14.29
CA SER A 107 19.52 -7.00 -13.46
C SER A 107 19.94 -8.43 -13.82
N GLU A 108 19.00 -9.36 -13.91
CA GLU A 108 19.26 -10.74 -14.28
C GLU A 108 19.87 -10.85 -15.69
N VAL A 109 19.32 -10.11 -16.66
CA VAL A 109 19.86 -10.08 -18.04
C VAL A 109 21.29 -9.50 -18.07
N ALA A 110 21.59 -8.53 -17.23
CA ALA A 110 22.91 -7.93 -17.10
C ALA A 110 23.91 -8.77 -16.28
N GLY A 111 23.48 -9.93 -15.73
CA GLY A 111 24.30 -10.75 -14.84
C GLY A 111 24.57 -10.10 -13.47
N ILE A 112 23.73 -9.16 -13.06
CA ILE A 112 23.81 -8.46 -11.79
C ILE A 112 22.75 -9.08 -10.86
N PRO A 113 23.07 -9.35 -9.58
CA PRO A 113 22.06 -9.83 -8.65
C PRO A 113 20.87 -8.86 -8.58
N TRP A 114 19.65 -9.36 -8.69
CA TRP A 114 18.43 -8.53 -8.71
C TRP A 114 18.33 -7.57 -7.51
N TRP A 115 18.79 -7.99 -6.32
CA TRP A 115 18.80 -7.15 -5.11
C TRP A 115 19.73 -5.95 -5.23
N ALA A 116 20.82 -6.05 -6.01
CA ALA A 116 21.70 -4.89 -6.28
C ALA A 116 20.99 -3.87 -7.18
N GLY A 117 20.24 -4.32 -8.19
CA GLY A 117 19.43 -3.44 -9.04
C GLY A 117 18.33 -2.72 -8.23
N ILE A 118 17.63 -3.45 -7.36
CA ILE A 118 16.64 -2.88 -6.44
C ILE A 118 17.31 -1.85 -5.50
N GLY A 119 18.45 -2.20 -4.90
CA GLY A 119 19.20 -1.32 -4.00
C GLY A 119 19.68 -0.04 -4.69
N LEU A 120 20.23 -0.15 -5.89
CA LEU A 120 20.67 1.02 -6.68
C LEU A 120 19.48 1.92 -7.02
N THR A 121 18.37 1.34 -7.46
CA THR A 121 17.14 2.09 -7.75
C THR A 121 16.62 2.79 -6.51
N ALA A 122 16.63 2.14 -5.36
CA ALA A 122 16.24 2.74 -4.08
C ALA A 122 17.14 3.92 -3.69
N LEU A 123 18.45 3.81 -3.89
CA LEU A 123 19.39 4.91 -3.62
C LEU A 123 19.12 6.12 -4.52
N VAL A 124 18.86 5.89 -5.81
CA VAL A 124 18.49 6.96 -6.76
C VAL A 124 17.19 7.62 -6.33
N LEU A 125 16.16 6.84 -5.99
CA LEU A 125 14.87 7.37 -5.52
C LEU A 125 15.02 8.14 -4.21
N LEU A 126 15.82 7.64 -3.27
CA LEU A 126 16.13 8.35 -2.03
C LEU A 126 16.78 9.70 -2.30
N GLY A 127 17.78 9.73 -3.20
CA GLY A 127 18.45 10.98 -3.64
C GLY A 127 17.45 11.95 -4.25
N ILE A 128 16.56 11.48 -5.13
CA ILE A 128 15.48 12.29 -5.73
C ILE A 128 14.55 12.83 -4.64
N GLY A 129 14.11 11.98 -3.71
CA GLY A 129 13.22 12.38 -2.61
C GLY A 129 13.83 13.47 -1.74
N VAL A 130 15.11 13.33 -1.37
CA VAL A 130 15.85 14.33 -0.60
C VAL A 130 16.00 15.64 -1.40
N ALA A 131 16.42 15.56 -2.65
CA ALA A 131 16.62 16.75 -3.51
C ALA A 131 15.30 17.52 -3.76
N ARG A 132 14.17 16.84 -3.74
CA ARG A 132 12.82 17.45 -3.88
C ARG A 132 12.22 17.95 -2.56
N GLY A 133 12.93 17.85 -1.45
CA GLY A 133 12.41 18.19 -0.12
C GLY A 133 11.42 17.17 0.46
N ALA A 134 11.31 15.99 -0.13
CA ALA A 134 10.44 14.90 0.31
C ALA A 134 11.16 13.89 1.23
N ALA A 135 12.24 14.30 1.91
CA ALA A 135 13.01 13.41 2.79
C ALA A 135 12.14 12.79 3.90
N ARG A 136 11.26 13.58 4.51
CA ARG A 136 10.41 13.14 5.62
C ARG A 136 9.51 11.92 5.27
N PRO A 137 8.78 11.87 4.16
CA PRO A 137 8.03 10.68 3.76
C PRO A 137 8.93 9.58 3.16
N THR A 138 10.09 9.89 2.55
CA THR A 138 10.93 8.93 1.83
C THR A 138 11.82 8.10 2.76
N LEU A 139 12.41 8.72 3.79
CA LEU A 139 13.35 8.04 4.70
C LEU A 139 12.75 6.82 5.41
N PRO A 140 11.54 6.86 5.97
CA PRO A 140 10.94 5.68 6.59
C PRO A 140 10.73 4.53 5.60
N GLN A 141 10.39 4.83 4.34
CA GLN A 141 10.20 3.83 3.29
C GLN A 141 11.56 3.20 2.89
N ALA A 142 12.61 4.02 2.76
CA ALA A 142 13.95 3.53 2.49
C ALA A 142 14.48 2.66 3.64
N ALA A 143 14.21 3.04 4.90
CA ALA A 143 14.55 2.23 6.07
C ALA A 143 13.78 0.89 6.10
N ALA A 144 12.49 0.91 5.76
CA ALA A 144 11.69 -0.30 5.63
C ALA A 144 12.23 -1.22 4.53
N LEU A 145 12.54 -0.67 3.34
CA LEU A 145 13.17 -1.45 2.27
C LEU A 145 14.52 -2.03 2.70
N LEU A 146 15.35 -1.27 3.40
CA LEU A 146 16.61 -1.77 3.93
C LEU A 146 16.37 -2.94 4.90
N GLY A 147 15.44 -2.83 5.83
CA GLY A 147 15.11 -3.88 6.79
C GLY A 147 14.56 -5.13 6.12
N TYR A 148 13.45 -5.02 5.40
CA TYR A 148 12.81 -6.15 4.72
C TYR A 148 13.70 -6.73 3.60
N GLY A 149 14.35 -5.88 2.81
CA GLY A 149 15.25 -6.29 1.74
C GLY A 149 16.49 -7.01 2.26
N SER A 150 17.08 -6.58 3.39
CA SER A 150 18.19 -7.31 4.02
C SER A 150 17.77 -8.69 4.49
N LEU A 151 16.61 -8.83 5.12
CA LEU A 151 16.06 -10.13 5.53
C LEU A 151 15.79 -11.01 4.31
N ALA A 152 15.28 -10.44 3.22
CA ALA A 152 15.08 -11.14 1.96
C ALA A 152 16.39 -11.68 1.38
N VAL A 153 17.47 -10.90 1.39
CA VAL A 153 18.80 -11.35 0.93
C VAL A 153 19.39 -12.41 1.86
N VAL A 154 19.24 -12.27 3.18
CA VAL A 154 19.65 -13.29 4.16
C VAL A 154 18.92 -14.61 3.90
N ALA A 155 17.64 -14.57 3.57
CA ALA A 155 16.87 -15.78 3.24
C ALA A 155 17.46 -16.57 2.06
N LEU A 156 18.16 -15.91 1.13
CA LEU A 156 18.83 -16.56 -0.01
C LEU A 156 20.19 -17.16 0.37
N ALA A 157 20.81 -16.66 1.43
CA ALA A 157 22.17 -17.05 1.85
C ALA A 157 22.20 -18.23 2.84
N VAL A 158 21.05 -18.61 3.40
CA VAL A 158 20.92 -19.71 4.37
C VAL A 158 20.40 -20.99 3.71
N ASP A 159 20.29 -22.08 4.48
CA ASP A 159 19.66 -23.32 4.00
C ASP A 159 18.28 -23.06 3.36
N PRO A 160 17.92 -23.76 2.26
CA PRO A 160 16.69 -23.51 1.51
C PRO A 160 15.41 -23.54 2.36
N GLY A 161 15.29 -24.50 3.29
CA GLY A 161 14.11 -24.61 4.15
C GLY A 161 14.05 -23.45 5.17
N VAL A 162 15.18 -23.14 5.82
CA VAL A 162 15.30 -21.99 6.72
C VAL A 162 15.06 -20.68 5.94
N GLY A 163 15.60 -20.57 4.72
CA GLY A 163 15.41 -19.42 3.85
C GLY A 163 13.95 -19.21 3.47
N LEU A 164 13.20 -20.28 3.20
CA LEU A 164 11.76 -20.18 2.93
C LEU A 164 10.99 -19.66 4.15
N VAL A 165 11.34 -20.13 5.35
CA VAL A 165 10.73 -19.63 6.60
C VAL A 165 11.05 -18.16 6.81
N VAL A 166 12.31 -17.75 6.65
CA VAL A 166 12.73 -16.34 6.80
C VAL A 166 12.02 -15.45 5.79
N ALA A 167 11.98 -15.85 4.52
CA ALA A 167 11.29 -15.08 3.46
C ALA A 167 9.78 -14.99 3.72
N GLY A 168 9.14 -16.10 4.12
CA GLY A 168 7.71 -16.14 4.46
C GLY A 168 7.36 -15.23 5.63
N LEU A 169 8.15 -15.26 6.73
CA LEU A 169 7.99 -14.36 7.87
C LEU A 169 8.23 -12.90 7.50
N THR A 170 9.22 -12.64 6.65
CA THR A 170 9.54 -11.29 6.17
C THR A 170 8.38 -10.71 5.37
N LEU A 171 7.84 -11.49 4.44
CA LEU A 171 6.70 -11.08 3.63
C LEU A 171 5.45 -10.90 4.49
N ALA A 172 5.11 -11.86 5.35
CA ALA A 172 3.97 -11.73 6.27
C ALA A 172 4.15 -10.54 7.24
N GLY A 173 5.37 -10.26 7.67
CA GLY A 173 5.71 -9.09 8.49
C GLY A 173 5.53 -7.77 7.75
N HIS A 174 5.80 -7.73 6.42
CA HIS A 174 5.56 -6.55 5.59
C HIS A 174 4.08 -6.16 5.55
N ALA A 175 3.17 -7.10 5.69
CA ALA A 175 1.74 -6.84 5.82
C ALA A 175 1.40 -5.85 6.96
N ALA A 176 2.19 -5.82 8.05
CA ALA A 176 2.01 -4.83 9.11
C ALA A 176 2.30 -3.39 8.60
N TRP A 177 3.27 -3.25 7.68
CA TRP A 177 3.57 -1.98 7.01
C TRP A 177 2.41 -1.53 6.14
N ASP A 178 1.80 -2.46 5.39
CA ASP A 178 0.61 -2.21 4.58
C ASP A 178 -0.58 -1.77 5.41
N VAL A 179 -0.82 -2.41 6.57
CA VAL A 179 -1.87 -1.98 7.51
C VAL A 179 -1.67 -0.54 7.96
N VAL A 180 -0.44 -0.14 8.29
CA VAL A 180 -0.13 1.24 8.69
C VAL A 180 -0.47 2.21 7.56
N HIS A 181 -0.07 1.93 6.32
CA HIS A 181 -0.32 2.79 5.17
C HIS A 181 -1.79 2.80 4.75
N HIS A 182 -2.46 1.65 4.80
CA HIS A 182 -3.90 1.57 4.56
C HIS A 182 -4.69 2.44 5.54
N ARG A 183 -4.35 2.40 6.83
CA ARG A 183 -5.01 3.21 7.86
C ARG A 183 -4.72 4.69 7.71
N ARG A 184 -3.46 5.07 7.45
CA ARG A 184 -3.06 6.47 7.30
C ARG A 184 -3.54 7.07 5.97
N GLY A 185 -3.62 6.28 4.90
CA GLY A 185 -3.95 6.76 3.56
C GLY A 185 -2.88 7.70 2.98
N GLU A 186 -1.65 7.55 3.45
CA GLU A 186 -0.48 8.33 3.04
C GLU A 186 0.48 7.47 2.24
N VAL A 187 1.33 8.12 1.42
CA VAL A 187 2.38 7.51 0.58
C VAL A 187 1.81 6.69 -0.58
N VAL A 188 0.99 5.68 -0.31
CA VAL A 188 0.37 4.83 -1.35
C VAL A 188 -1.16 4.89 -1.27
N PRO A 189 -1.88 4.59 -2.37
CA PRO A 189 -3.33 4.52 -2.33
C PRO A 189 -3.80 3.38 -1.42
N ARG A 190 -4.86 3.60 -0.65
CA ARG A 190 -5.45 2.54 0.21
C ARG A 190 -5.75 1.24 -0.52
N PRO A 191 -6.30 1.24 -1.76
CA PRO A 191 -6.52 0.00 -2.50
C PRO A 191 -5.23 -0.80 -2.76
N MET A 192 -4.11 -0.12 -2.97
CA MET A 192 -2.82 -0.81 -3.15
C MET A 192 -2.35 -1.45 -1.84
N ALA A 193 -2.36 -0.68 -0.74
CA ALA A 193 -1.99 -1.22 0.57
C ALA A 193 -2.89 -2.40 0.98
N GLU A 194 -4.19 -2.37 0.63
CA GLU A 194 -5.12 -3.48 0.85
C GLU A 194 -4.76 -4.71 0.00
N ALA A 195 -4.44 -4.51 -1.28
CA ALA A 195 -4.03 -5.60 -2.17
C ALA A 195 -2.72 -6.24 -1.68
N CYS A 196 -1.70 -5.42 -1.35
CA CYS A 196 -0.42 -5.90 -0.81
C CYS A 196 -0.62 -6.65 0.50
N LEU A 197 -1.41 -6.12 1.43
CA LEU A 197 -1.73 -6.78 2.70
C LEU A 197 -2.24 -8.21 2.50
N HIS A 198 -3.23 -8.41 1.61
CA HIS A 198 -3.80 -9.73 1.36
C HIS A 198 -2.81 -10.66 0.63
N PHE A 199 -2.06 -10.11 -0.30
CA PHE A 199 -0.99 -10.83 -0.99
C PHE A 199 0.08 -11.32 -0.02
N ASP A 200 0.62 -10.43 0.82
CA ASP A 200 1.72 -10.69 1.74
C ASP A 200 1.35 -11.69 2.82
N VAL A 201 0.15 -11.55 3.41
CA VAL A 201 -0.33 -12.49 4.43
C VAL A 201 -0.54 -13.87 3.83
N VAL A 202 -1.24 -13.96 2.72
CA VAL A 202 -1.61 -15.28 2.15
C VAL A 202 -0.40 -16.00 1.57
N LEU A 203 0.44 -15.30 0.82
CA LEU A 203 1.64 -15.90 0.25
C LEU A 203 2.67 -16.24 1.33
N GLY A 204 2.92 -15.32 2.28
CA GLY A 204 3.85 -15.55 3.38
C GLY A 204 3.45 -16.72 4.27
N LEU A 205 2.19 -16.75 4.75
CA LEU A 205 1.68 -17.85 5.57
C LEU A 205 1.55 -19.16 4.79
N GLY A 206 1.18 -19.09 3.49
CA GLY A 206 1.15 -20.25 2.61
C GLY A 206 2.52 -20.92 2.48
N CYS A 207 3.59 -20.13 2.31
CA CYS A 207 4.96 -20.68 2.26
C CYS A 207 5.43 -21.22 3.61
N LEU A 208 5.04 -20.61 4.74
CA LEU A 208 5.32 -21.15 6.06
C LEU A 208 4.63 -22.51 6.27
N ALA A 209 3.38 -22.66 5.81
CA ALA A 209 2.69 -23.93 5.84
C ALA A 209 3.38 -24.98 4.97
N LEU A 210 3.83 -24.62 3.76
CA LEU A 210 4.60 -25.52 2.89
C LEU A 210 5.93 -25.94 3.54
N ALA A 211 6.65 -25.00 4.17
CA ALA A 211 7.90 -25.30 4.87
C ALA A 211 7.70 -26.25 6.05
N ALA A 212 6.54 -26.23 6.70
CA ALA A 212 6.22 -27.12 7.83
C ALA A 212 5.83 -28.55 7.40
N LEU A 213 5.51 -28.75 6.10
CA LEU A 213 5.11 -30.04 5.54
C LEU A 213 6.28 -30.82 4.92
N HIS A 214 7.44 -30.17 4.79
CA HIS A 214 8.67 -30.76 4.23
C HIS A 214 9.79 -30.84 5.27
#